data_d3eaf445496daf35b8d378d459b57d84
#
_entry.id   d3eaf445496daf35b8d378d459b57d84
#
_cell.length_a   1.000
_cell.length_b   1.000
_cell.length_c   1.000
_cell.angle_alpha   90.00
_cell.angle_beta   90.00
_cell.angle_gamma   90.00
#
_symmetry.space_group_name_H-M   'P 1'
#
loop_
_entity.id
_entity.type
_entity.pdbx_description
1 polymer ?
#
loop_
_entity_poly.entity_id
_entity_poly.type
_entity_poly.pdbx_seq_one_letter_code
_entity_poly.pdbx_strand_id
1 'polypeptide(L)'
;MLDFGAYPPEYNSGRMYVGAGSGPLLAAAAAWDELAAELQSVGASYGSTVETLTTGPWTGPSSIAMAAAAAPYVAWLQATGAQAEQAGAQAKLAAAAYETAFAAT
;
A
#
# COMPACT_ATOMS: atom_id res chain seq x y z
N MET A 1 -6.47 -7.32 -27.51
CA MET A 1 -5.12 -7.28 -26.92
C MET A 1 -4.14 -6.62 -27.87
N LEU A 2 -3.27 -5.76 -27.37
CA LEU A 2 -2.23 -5.15 -28.17
C LEU A 2 -1.09 -6.14 -28.42
N ASP A 3 -0.66 -6.24 -29.67
CA ASP A 3 0.51 -7.02 -30.05
C ASP A 3 1.62 -6.06 -30.44
N PHE A 4 2.52 -5.77 -29.51
CA PHE A 4 3.64 -4.86 -29.73
C PHE A 4 4.62 -5.38 -30.77
N GLY A 5 4.68 -6.69 -30.99
CA GLY A 5 5.49 -7.31 -32.01
C GLY A 5 5.01 -7.04 -33.44
N ALA A 6 3.75 -6.62 -33.60
CA ALA A 6 3.20 -6.27 -34.91
C ALA A 6 3.66 -4.90 -35.42
N TYR A 7 4.27 -4.08 -34.57
CA TYR A 7 4.75 -2.74 -34.92
C TYR A 7 6.26 -2.70 -35.09
N PRO A 8 6.79 -1.77 -35.92
CA PRO A 8 8.24 -1.57 -35.96
C PRO A 8 8.81 -1.14 -34.62
N PRO A 9 10.08 -1.46 -34.35
CA PRO A 9 10.71 -1.04 -33.08
C PRO A 9 10.69 0.46 -32.85
N GLU A 10 10.82 1.26 -33.89
CA GLU A 10 10.81 2.73 -33.82
C GLU A 10 9.46 3.25 -33.33
N TYR A 11 8.38 2.59 -33.69
CA TYR A 11 7.05 2.95 -33.23
C TYR A 11 6.90 2.75 -31.72
N ASN A 12 7.31 1.59 -31.23
CA ASN A 12 7.25 1.28 -29.80
C ASN A 12 8.17 2.20 -29.00
N SER A 13 9.38 2.42 -29.49
CA SER A 13 10.35 3.34 -28.86
C SER A 13 9.77 4.76 -28.78
N GLY A 14 9.22 5.26 -29.90
CA GLY A 14 8.62 6.60 -29.95
C GLY A 14 7.48 6.77 -28.94
N ARG A 15 6.66 5.74 -28.77
CA ARG A 15 5.59 5.77 -27.77
C ARG A 15 6.11 5.82 -26.34
N MET A 16 7.19 5.13 -26.06
CA MET A 16 7.82 5.21 -24.73
C MET A 16 8.38 6.60 -24.46
N TYR A 17 9.01 7.23 -25.44
CA TYR A 17 9.58 8.57 -25.28
C TYR A 17 8.52 9.67 -25.11
N VAL A 18 7.35 9.53 -25.72
CA VAL A 18 6.26 10.51 -25.60
C VAL A 18 5.32 10.23 -24.44
N GLY A 19 5.44 9.06 -23.81
CA GLY A 19 4.57 8.66 -22.71
C GLY A 19 4.93 9.36 -21.40
N ALA A 20 4.12 9.07 -20.38
CA ALA A 20 4.24 9.69 -19.06
C ALA A 20 5.46 9.24 -18.26
N GLY A 21 6.14 8.17 -18.70
CA GLY A 21 7.27 7.62 -17.98
C GLY A 21 6.86 6.88 -16.70
N SER A 22 7.79 6.75 -15.77
CA SER A 22 7.57 6.07 -14.49
C SER A 22 6.95 6.98 -13.42
N GLY A 23 6.82 8.29 -13.68
CA GLY A 23 6.31 9.25 -12.70
C GLY A 23 4.99 8.87 -12.07
N PRO A 24 3.95 8.51 -12.86
CA PRO A 24 2.66 8.10 -12.30
C PRO A 24 2.76 6.86 -11.41
N LEU A 25 3.63 5.89 -11.73
CA LEU A 25 3.85 4.71 -10.90
C LEU A 25 4.51 5.06 -9.58
N LEU A 26 5.49 5.98 -9.61
CA LEU A 26 6.15 6.44 -8.38
C LEU A 26 5.19 7.25 -7.50
N ALA A 27 4.34 8.06 -8.11
CA ALA A 27 3.30 8.78 -7.38
C ALA A 27 2.29 7.81 -6.73
N ALA A 28 1.89 6.76 -7.45
CA ALA A 28 1.03 5.72 -6.90
C ALA A 28 1.71 4.98 -5.75
N ALA A 29 3.00 4.67 -5.88
CA ALA A 29 3.77 4.03 -4.81
C ALA A 29 3.79 4.89 -3.54
N ALA A 30 4.02 6.20 -3.68
CA ALA A 30 4.01 7.13 -2.56
C ALA A 30 2.63 7.19 -1.89
N ALA A 31 1.56 7.20 -2.67
CA ALA A 31 0.19 7.20 -2.15
C ALA A 31 -0.13 5.91 -1.37
N TRP A 32 0.31 4.76 -1.86
CA TRP A 32 0.15 3.49 -1.16
C TRP A 32 0.93 3.45 0.14
N ASP A 33 2.18 3.95 0.14
CA ASP A 33 3.00 4.03 1.35
C ASP A 33 2.37 4.94 2.40
N GLU A 34 1.80 6.07 1.99
CA GLU A 34 1.11 6.99 2.87
C GLU A 34 -0.15 6.36 3.49
N LEU A 35 -0.94 5.66 2.68
CA LEU A 35 -2.11 4.92 3.16
C LEU A 35 -1.70 3.82 4.14
N ALA A 36 -0.63 3.08 3.85
CA ALA A 36 -0.11 2.05 4.74
C ALA A 36 0.27 2.63 6.10
N ALA A 37 0.98 3.75 6.12
CA ALA A 37 1.38 4.42 7.35
C ALA A 37 0.17 4.89 8.16
N GLU A 38 -0.85 5.45 7.50
CA GLU A 38 -2.09 5.87 8.16
C GLU A 38 -2.84 4.69 8.77
N LEU A 39 -3.01 3.61 8.04
CA LEU A 39 -3.71 2.42 8.55
C LEU A 39 -2.98 1.81 9.73
N GLN A 40 -1.65 1.74 9.68
CA GLN A 40 -0.84 1.22 10.79
C GLN A 40 -0.91 2.13 12.01
N SER A 41 -0.88 3.44 11.81
CA SER A 41 -1.01 4.42 12.88
C SER A 41 -2.38 4.36 13.55
N VAL A 42 -3.46 4.28 12.77
CA VAL A 42 -4.83 4.16 13.29
C VAL A 42 -4.98 2.85 14.07
N GLY A 43 -4.45 1.75 13.54
CA GLY A 43 -4.48 0.45 14.21
C GLY A 43 -3.76 0.49 15.55
N ALA A 44 -2.57 1.08 15.61
CA ALA A 44 -1.79 1.21 16.83
C ALA A 44 -2.50 2.11 17.87
N SER A 45 -3.06 3.23 17.43
CA SER A 45 -3.79 4.15 18.32
C SER A 45 -5.05 3.53 18.87
N TYR A 46 -5.80 2.81 18.05
CA TYR A 46 -7.01 2.11 18.47
C TYR A 46 -6.68 1.02 19.49
N GLY A 47 -5.66 0.21 19.21
CA GLY A 47 -5.21 -0.83 20.12
C GLY A 47 -4.73 -0.26 21.45
N SER A 48 -3.99 0.84 21.43
CA SER A 48 -3.52 1.54 22.62
C SER A 48 -4.69 2.08 23.45
N THR A 49 -5.70 2.66 22.81
CA THR A 49 -6.90 3.15 23.49
C THR A 49 -7.64 2.02 24.18
N VAL A 50 -7.83 0.90 23.50
CA VAL A 50 -8.49 -0.29 24.06
C VAL A 50 -7.69 -0.81 25.27
N GLU A 51 -6.37 -0.90 25.14
CA GLU A 51 -5.50 -1.35 26.22
C GLU A 51 -5.61 -0.44 27.46
N THR A 52 -5.58 0.87 27.24
CA THR A 52 -5.74 1.85 28.33
C THR A 52 -7.07 1.69 29.05
N LEU A 53 -8.16 1.50 28.31
CA LEU A 53 -9.49 1.34 28.88
C LEU A 53 -9.62 0.02 29.68
N THR A 54 -8.99 -1.05 29.21
CA THR A 54 -9.11 -2.38 29.83
C THR A 54 -8.17 -2.60 31.00
N THR A 55 -7.10 -1.82 31.11
CA THR A 55 -6.12 -1.91 32.20
C THR A 55 -6.27 -0.79 33.23
N GLY A 56 -7.12 0.18 32.97
CA GLY A 56 -7.38 1.31 33.86
C GLY A 56 -8.53 1.05 34.83
N PRO A 57 -9.24 2.11 35.24
CA PRO A 57 -10.32 1.96 36.23
C PRO A 57 -11.49 1.10 35.73
N TRP A 58 -11.69 1.01 34.40
CA TRP A 58 -12.76 0.19 33.84
C TRP A 58 -12.25 -1.21 33.51
N THR A 59 -12.40 -2.10 34.50
CA THR A 59 -11.99 -3.49 34.37
C THR A 59 -13.17 -4.42 34.70
N GLY A 60 -13.12 -5.66 34.20
CA GLY A 60 -14.15 -6.65 34.46
C GLY A 60 -14.61 -7.34 33.18
N PRO A 61 -15.72 -8.12 33.23
CA PRO A 61 -16.19 -8.91 32.10
C PRO A 61 -16.53 -8.08 30.86
N SER A 62 -17.11 -6.90 31.04
CA SER A 62 -17.43 -5.98 29.92
C SER A 62 -16.19 -5.45 29.25
N SER A 63 -15.15 -5.14 30.03
CA SER A 63 -13.87 -4.68 29.53
C SER A 63 -13.19 -5.78 28.70
N ILE A 64 -13.19 -7.01 29.18
CA ILE A 64 -12.66 -8.18 28.47
C ILE A 64 -13.42 -8.41 27.16
N ALA A 65 -14.75 -8.31 27.21
CA ALA A 65 -15.60 -8.50 26.02
C ALA A 65 -15.32 -7.41 24.97
N MET A 66 -15.11 -6.16 25.39
CA MET A 66 -14.79 -5.06 24.47
C MET A 66 -13.41 -5.29 23.83
N ALA A 67 -12.40 -5.68 24.59
CA ALA A 67 -11.08 -5.97 24.07
C ALA A 67 -11.12 -7.11 23.05
N ALA A 68 -11.87 -8.17 23.33
CA ALA A 68 -12.04 -9.28 22.42
C ALA A 68 -12.75 -8.87 21.12
N ALA A 69 -13.75 -8.00 21.21
CA ALA A 69 -14.45 -7.49 20.03
C ALA A 69 -13.58 -6.55 19.19
N ALA A 70 -12.71 -5.78 19.83
CA ALA A 70 -11.83 -4.83 19.15
C ALA A 70 -10.62 -5.50 18.48
N ALA A 71 -10.14 -6.62 19.01
CA ALA A 71 -8.93 -7.28 18.51
C ALA A 71 -8.97 -7.62 17.01
N PRO A 72 -10.07 -8.20 16.45
CA PRO A 72 -10.14 -8.46 15.02
C PRO A 72 -10.09 -7.20 14.18
N TYR A 73 -10.64 -6.09 14.65
CA TYR A 73 -10.62 -4.82 13.95
C TYR A 73 -9.20 -4.26 13.88
N VAL A 74 -8.46 -4.28 14.98
CA VAL A 74 -7.05 -3.86 15.01
C VAL A 74 -6.21 -4.73 14.07
N ALA A 75 -6.41 -6.05 14.12
CA ALA A 75 -5.72 -6.99 13.25
C ALA A 75 -6.02 -6.71 11.78
N TRP A 76 -7.28 -6.39 11.45
CA TRP A 76 -7.68 -6.04 10.09
C TRP A 76 -7.00 -4.75 9.61
N LEU A 77 -6.92 -3.72 10.46
CA LEU A 77 -6.24 -2.48 10.12
C LEU A 77 -4.76 -2.72 9.84
N GLN A 78 -4.10 -3.53 10.66
CA GLN A 78 -2.69 -3.87 10.48
C GLN A 78 -2.45 -4.69 9.22
N ALA A 79 -3.30 -5.69 8.96
CA ALA A 79 -3.21 -6.53 7.77
C ALA A 79 -3.46 -5.71 6.48
N THR A 80 -4.44 -4.80 6.52
CA THR A 80 -4.75 -3.93 5.39
C THR A 80 -3.62 -2.94 5.15
N GLY A 81 -3.00 -2.43 6.21
CA GLY A 81 -1.81 -1.58 6.11
C GLY A 81 -0.64 -2.31 5.46
N ALA A 82 -0.41 -3.57 5.82
CA ALA A 82 0.63 -4.40 5.22
C ALA A 82 0.36 -4.66 3.73
N GLN A 83 -0.91 -4.87 3.33
CA GLN A 83 -1.29 -5.03 1.93
C GLN A 83 -1.06 -3.73 1.14
N ALA A 84 -1.35 -2.58 1.71
CA ALA A 84 -1.08 -1.28 1.09
C ALA A 84 0.42 -1.06 0.90
N GLU A 85 1.23 -1.43 1.89
CA GLU A 85 2.69 -1.37 1.80
C GLU A 85 3.22 -2.27 0.67
N GLN A 86 2.66 -3.47 0.55
CA GLN A 86 3.01 -4.39 -0.54
C GLN A 86 2.63 -3.82 -1.90
N ALA A 87 1.47 -3.19 -2.02
CA ALA A 87 1.05 -2.53 -3.26
C ALA A 87 2.02 -1.41 -3.64
N GLY A 88 2.48 -0.62 -2.66
CA GLY A 88 3.49 0.41 -2.87
C GLY A 88 4.81 -0.17 -3.36
N ALA A 89 5.27 -1.27 -2.77
CA ALA A 89 6.49 -1.96 -3.17
C ALA A 89 6.39 -2.48 -4.62
N GLN A 90 5.23 -3.05 -4.97
CA GLN A 90 4.99 -3.54 -6.34
C GLN A 90 4.97 -2.40 -7.36
N ALA A 91 4.40 -1.26 -7.00
CA ALA A 91 4.41 -0.07 -7.87
C ALA A 91 5.84 0.43 -8.11
N LYS A 92 6.69 0.41 -7.08
CA LYS A 92 8.11 0.76 -7.21
C LYS A 92 8.85 -0.21 -8.14
N LEU A 93 8.57 -1.50 -8.02
CA LEU A 93 9.16 -2.52 -8.90
C LEU A 93 8.71 -2.30 -10.35
N ALA A 94 7.45 -1.98 -10.58
CA ALA A 94 6.93 -1.67 -11.91
C ALA A 94 7.61 -0.42 -12.49
N ALA A 95 7.82 0.61 -11.68
CA ALA A 95 8.52 1.82 -12.10
C ALA A 95 9.98 1.50 -12.48
N ALA A 96 10.66 0.67 -11.69
CA ALA A 96 12.03 0.25 -11.97
C ALA A 96 12.11 -0.57 -13.26
N ALA A 97 11.15 -1.47 -13.48
CA ALA A 97 11.08 -2.25 -14.72
C ALA A 97 10.88 -1.35 -15.93
N TYR A 98 10.01 -0.34 -15.82
CA TYR A 98 9.81 0.64 -16.88
C TYR A 98 11.11 1.40 -17.18
N GLU A 99 11.81 1.87 -16.16
CA GLU A 99 13.07 2.61 -16.33
C GLU A 99 14.13 1.74 -17.01
N THR A 100 14.23 0.45 -16.65
CA THR A 100 15.14 -0.48 -17.29
C THR A 100 14.81 -0.65 -18.77
N ALA A 101 13.53 -0.82 -19.10
CA ALA A 101 13.09 -0.96 -20.48
C ALA A 101 13.33 0.34 -21.26
N PHE A 102 13.06 1.48 -20.65
CA PHE A 102 13.28 2.79 -21.27
C PHE A 102 14.76 3.01 -21.58
N ALA A 103 15.65 2.67 -20.66
CA ALA A 103 17.10 2.81 -20.85
C ALA A 103 17.62 1.93 -22.00
N ALA A 104 16.97 0.78 -22.23
CA ALA A 104 17.32 -0.13 -23.33
C ALA A 104 16.68 0.27 -24.68
N THR A 105 15.80 1.23 -24.66
CA THR A 105 15.09 1.70 -25.85
C THR A 105 15.80 2.90 -26.47
#